data_725fb1b0fca199e0ae6e276528ab749d
#
_entry.id   725fb1b0fca199e0ae6e276528ab749d
#
_cell.length_a   1.000
_cell.length_b   1.000
_cell.length_c   1.000
_cell.angle_alpha   90.00
_cell.angle_beta   90.00
_cell.angle_gamma   90.00
#
_symmetry.space_group_name_H-M   'P 1'
#
loop_
_entity.id
_entity.type
_entity.pdbx_description
1 polymer ?
#
loop_
_entity_poly.entity_id
_entity_poly.type
_entity_poly.pdbx_seq_one_letter_code
_entity_poly.pdbx_strand_id
1 'polypeptide(L)'
;MRKLLLAAVSASAMMVAVPALAENSTSTINQSNLGNVANIDQINALSGGASTVTQSGQYNTANVTQGDDGTAGGIINTSEVTQSGNNNTADVTQYTSTFPLSTFSQVNQSGSDNSATVDQLDDGQTSYVTQSSDNNTAVVTQGDATLALTDESWGNYSSINQGGDGSHYASVYQVGVGNSSTVDQGGYSNEAYVYQTGDGNGASVTQTGSDNAGEIYQYGDGGTSSITQQGTLNYAVNEQTGDNDSSSISQTGYGSYAGVGQYGDNDSSTVTQSGLSQYALVLQYGSDNGSTVDQSGVGNQAFVTQYSNGNSSAVTQSGAYNIANVAQ
;
A
#
# COMPACT_ATOMS: atom_id res chain seq x y z
N MET A 1 35.06 14.54 -48.99
CA MET A 1 34.47 13.64 -47.96
C MET A 1 34.80 14.20 -46.59
N ARG A 2 33.86 14.92 -46.00
CA ARG A 2 33.98 15.46 -44.65
C ARG A 2 33.34 14.45 -43.68
N LYS A 3 34.15 13.84 -42.82
CA LYS A 3 33.65 12.99 -41.73
C LYS A 3 33.06 13.90 -40.65
N LEU A 4 31.77 13.82 -40.44
CA LEU A 4 31.13 14.39 -39.27
C LEU A 4 31.49 13.51 -38.08
N LEU A 5 32.25 14.05 -37.14
CA LEU A 5 32.44 13.46 -35.83
C LEU A 5 31.22 13.83 -34.98
N LEU A 6 30.34 12.87 -34.69
CA LEU A 6 29.30 13.03 -33.72
C LEU A 6 29.97 12.91 -32.34
N ALA A 7 30.18 14.00 -31.64
CA ALA A 7 30.56 13.98 -30.25
C ALA A 7 29.29 13.65 -29.43
N ALA A 8 29.26 12.47 -28.83
CA ALA A 8 28.28 12.15 -27.80
C ALA A 8 28.56 13.03 -26.57
N VAL A 9 27.72 14.03 -26.36
CA VAL A 9 27.72 14.78 -25.11
C VAL A 9 27.04 13.87 -24.08
N SER A 10 27.82 13.19 -23.27
CA SER A 10 27.33 12.61 -22.04
C SER A 10 26.91 13.77 -21.13
N ALA A 11 25.61 13.89 -20.86
CA ALA A 11 25.14 14.79 -19.83
C ALA A 11 25.75 14.34 -18.50
N SER A 12 26.73 15.09 -18.01
CA SER A 12 27.31 14.88 -16.70
C SER A 12 26.23 15.16 -15.66
N ALA A 13 25.90 14.15 -14.87
CA ALA A 13 25.12 14.31 -13.66
C ALA A 13 25.79 15.37 -12.78
N MET A 14 25.10 16.47 -12.52
CA MET A 14 25.59 17.54 -11.67
C MET A 14 25.37 17.10 -10.24
N MET A 15 26.37 16.42 -9.64
CA MET A 15 26.37 16.18 -8.20
C MET A 15 26.54 17.50 -7.47
N VAL A 16 25.51 17.96 -6.82
CA VAL A 16 25.65 18.97 -5.74
C VAL A 16 25.91 18.20 -4.46
N ALA A 17 27.18 17.93 -4.17
CA ALA A 17 27.56 17.42 -2.86
C ALA A 17 27.49 18.57 -1.84
N VAL A 18 26.50 18.55 -1.00
CA VAL A 18 26.55 19.27 0.28
C VAL A 18 27.36 18.39 1.24
N PRO A 19 28.38 18.89 1.94
CA PRO A 19 29.12 18.08 2.89
C PRO A 19 28.21 17.78 4.09
N ALA A 20 27.54 16.65 4.07
CA ALA A 20 26.91 16.08 5.25
C ALA A 20 28.00 15.42 6.10
N LEU A 21 27.94 15.59 7.42
CA LEU A 21 28.74 14.84 8.37
C LEU A 21 28.18 13.42 8.54
N ALA A 22 28.00 12.70 7.42
CA ALA A 22 27.53 11.33 7.42
C ALA A 22 28.75 10.40 7.43
N GLU A 23 29.06 9.84 8.58
CA GLU A 23 30.06 8.78 8.67
C GLU A 23 29.48 7.49 8.08
N ASN A 24 30.19 6.89 7.09
CA ASN A 24 29.86 5.61 6.44
C ASN A 24 28.62 5.55 5.52
N SER A 25 28.08 6.65 5.07
CA SER A 25 27.01 6.62 4.05
C SER A 25 27.51 6.26 2.67
N THR A 26 26.71 5.47 1.94
CA THR A 26 27.03 5.08 0.57
C THR A 26 25.89 5.46 -0.37
N SER A 27 26.22 6.11 -1.48
CA SER A 27 25.26 6.45 -2.53
C SER A 27 25.76 5.95 -3.87
N THR A 28 24.92 5.28 -4.62
CA THR A 28 25.24 4.80 -5.97
C THR A 28 24.19 5.28 -6.95
N ILE A 29 24.59 5.99 -8.00
CA ILE A 29 23.70 6.41 -9.07
C ILE A 29 24.22 5.84 -10.39
N ASN A 30 23.38 5.03 -11.04
CA ASN A 30 23.63 4.47 -12.36
C ASN A 30 22.55 5.00 -13.31
N GLN A 31 22.94 5.83 -14.26
CA GLN A 31 22.01 6.40 -15.25
C GLN A 31 22.49 6.09 -16.66
N SER A 32 21.57 5.65 -17.50
CA SER A 32 21.77 5.49 -18.94
C SER A 32 20.61 6.15 -19.69
N ASN A 33 20.86 6.52 -20.95
CA ASN A 33 19.90 7.24 -21.81
C ASN A 33 19.67 8.72 -21.43
N LEU A 34 18.58 9.32 -21.92
CA LEU A 34 18.40 10.77 -21.96
C LEU A 34 17.50 11.29 -20.83
N GLY A 35 17.95 12.37 -20.19
CA GLY A 35 17.09 13.21 -19.36
C GLY A 35 16.71 12.62 -18.01
N ASN A 36 17.37 11.56 -17.55
CA ASN A 36 17.14 11.01 -16.21
C ASN A 36 17.73 11.94 -15.13
N VAL A 37 17.00 12.07 -14.03
CA VAL A 37 17.41 12.85 -12.85
C VAL A 37 17.42 11.95 -11.62
N ALA A 38 18.51 11.97 -10.86
CA ALA A 38 18.59 11.27 -9.58
C ALA A 38 19.20 12.20 -8.53
N ASN A 39 18.51 12.36 -7.42
CA ASN A 39 18.97 13.11 -6.26
C ASN A 39 18.99 12.16 -5.05
N ILE A 40 20.12 12.09 -4.35
CA ILE A 40 20.24 11.37 -3.09
C ILE A 40 20.73 12.35 -2.05
N ASP A 41 19.93 12.56 -1.01
CA ASP A 41 20.25 13.41 0.13
C ASP A 41 20.29 12.57 1.41
N GLN A 42 21.45 12.47 2.03
CA GLN A 42 21.67 11.73 3.27
C GLN A 42 22.05 12.74 4.37
N ILE A 43 21.06 13.08 5.20
CA ILE A 43 21.15 14.18 6.17
C ILE A 43 21.30 13.60 7.58
N ASN A 44 22.30 14.10 8.35
CA ASN A 44 22.55 13.73 9.74
C ASN A 44 22.67 12.22 10.02
N ALA A 45 22.97 11.42 9.01
CA ALA A 45 23.10 9.98 9.15
C ALA A 45 24.38 9.63 9.93
N LEU A 46 24.32 9.65 11.27
CA LEU A 46 25.46 9.34 12.15
C LEU A 46 25.96 7.89 11.98
N SER A 47 25.14 7.01 11.40
CA SER A 47 25.44 5.57 11.29
C SER A 47 25.58 5.07 9.87
N GLY A 48 25.38 5.91 8.89
CA GLY A 48 25.47 5.57 7.48
C GLY A 48 24.11 5.20 6.85
N GLY A 49 23.82 5.80 5.70
CA GLY A 49 22.72 5.40 4.81
C GLY A 49 23.25 4.63 3.61
N ALA A 50 22.48 3.71 3.06
CA ALA A 50 22.80 3.06 1.78
C ALA A 50 21.69 3.36 0.76
N SER A 51 22.04 4.01 -0.34
CA SER A 51 21.06 4.32 -1.37
C SER A 51 21.59 3.94 -2.76
N THR A 52 20.77 3.25 -3.52
CA THR A 52 21.09 2.89 -4.91
C THR A 52 19.96 3.34 -5.82
N VAL A 53 20.30 4.15 -6.83
CA VAL A 53 19.38 4.55 -7.90
C VAL A 53 19.91 4.04 -9.24
N THR A 54 19.08 3.29 -9.95
CA THR A 54 19.38 2.79 -11.30
C THR A 54 18.29 3.22 -12.26
N GLN A 55 18.64 4.01 -13.26
CA GLN A 55 17.72 4.52 -14.29
C GLN A 55 18.22 4.18 -15.68
N SER A 56 17.44 3.41 -16.45
CA SER A 56 17.84 2.96 -17.80
C SER A 56 16.91 3.46 -18.92
N GLY A 57 15.74 4.00 -18.60
CA GLY A 57 14.83 4.63 -19.56
C GLY A 57 15.10 6.12 -19.78
N GLN A 58 14.09 6.87 -20.20
CA GLN A 58 14.22 8.30 -20.49
C GLN A 58 13.34 9.14 -19.55
N TYR A 59 13.85 10.31 -19.15
CA TYR A 59 13.13 11.30 -18.35
C TYR A 59 12.60 10.77 -17.02
N ASN A 60 13.24 9.77 -16.43
CA ASN A 60 12.90 9.29 -15.10
C ASN A 60 13.47 10.22 -14.02
N THR A 61 12.72 10.38 -12.94
CA THR A 61 13.14 11.16 -11.76
C THR A 61 13.15 10.25 -10.53
N ALA A 62 14.24 10.25 -9.78
CA ALA A 62 14.34 9.58 -8.50
C ALA A 62 14.88 10.53 -7.44
N ASN A 63 14.17 10.72 -6.35
CA ASN A 63 14.62 11.48 -5.20
C ASN A 63 14.64 10.55 -3.99
N VAL A 64 15.78 10.49 -3.30
CA VAL A 64 15.92 9.71 -2.07
C VAL A 64 16.44 10.61 -0.98
N THR A 65 15.70 10.70 0.12
CA THR A 65 16.11 11.43 1.32
C THR A 65 16.21 10.44 2.48
N GLN A 66 17.37 10.37 3.10
CA GLN A 66 17.60 9.53 4.28
C GLN A 66 18.16 10.38 5.41
N GLY A 67 17.57 10.26 6.59
CA GLY A 67 18.00 11.02 7.77
C GLY A 67 17.82 10.23 9.05
N ASP A 68 18.41 10.75 10.13
CA ASP A 68 18.15 10.37 11.51
C ASP A 68 18.02 11.63 12.39
N ASP A 69 17.53 11.49 13.60
CA ASP A 69 17.42 12.59 14.56
C ASP A 69 18.74 12.95 15.26
N GLY A 70 19.83 12.28 14.90
CA GLY A 70 21.18 12.48 15.48
C GLY A 70 21.39 11.82 16.85
N THR A 71 20.46 11.02 17.34
CA THR A 71 20.54 10.33 18.65
C THR A 71 20.85 8.85 18.54
N ALA A 72 20.49 8.21 17.42
CA ALA A 72 20.64 6.77 17.22
C ALA A 72 21.98 6.41 16.57
N GLY A 73 22.79 5.60 17.23
CA GLY A 73 24.02 5.05 16.67
C GLY A 73 23.81 3.64 16.11
N GLY A 74 24.26 3.39 14.86
CA GLY A 74 24.32 2.05 14.27
C GLY A 74 23.16 1.69 13.33
N ILE A 75 22.37 2.64 12.86
CA ILE A 75 21.25 2.43 11.95
C ILE A 75 21.70 2.63 10.50
N ILE A 76 21.30 1.70 9.62
CA ILE A 76 21.54 1.82 8.18
C ILE A 76 20.18 1.80 7.48
N ASN A 77 19.70 2.98 7.06
CA ASN A 77 18.56 3.06 6.15
C ASN A 77 19.00 2.64 4.75
N THR A 78 18.22 1.77 4.13
CA THR A 78 18.52 1.27 2.79
C THR A 78 17.39 1.62 1.83
N SER A 79 17.74 2.25 0.71
CA SER A 79 16.81 2.54 -0.38
C SER A 79 17.34 2.04 -1.71
N GLU A 80 16.50 1.34 -2.45
CA GLU A 80 16.78 0.88 -3.80
C GLU A 80 15.71 1.39 -4.75
N VAL A 81 16.09 2.19 -5.74
CA VAL A 81 15.18 2.68 -6.78
C VAL A 81 15.66 2.20 -8.14
N THR A 82 14.82 1.46 -8.85
CA THR A 82 15.08 1.00 -10.21
C THR A 82 13.99 1.47 -11.15
N GLN A 83 14.35 2.26 -12.17
CA GLN A 83 13.44 2.76 -13.18
C GLN A 83 13.95 2.38 -14.58
N SER A 84 13.22 1.55 -15.30
CA SER A 84 13.61 1.07 -16.63
C SER A 84 12.72 1.56 -17.77
N GLY A 85 11.56 2.12 -17.48
CA GLY A 85 10.65 2.75 -18.45
C GLY A 85 10.93 4.25 -18.65
N ASN A 86 9.91 5.01 -19.06
CA ASN A 86 10.05 6.44 -19.33
C ASN A 86 9.15 7.28 -18.43
N ASN A 87 9.57 8.50 -18.11
CA ASN A 87 8.81 9.47 -17.32
C ASN A 87 8.36 8.96 -15.94
N ASN A 88 9.03 7.99 -15.35
CA ASN A 88 8.69 7.51 -14.02
C ASN A 88 9.23 8.45 -12.94
N THR A 89 8.48 8.60 -11.87
CA THR A 89 8.89 9.36 -10.68
C THR A 89 8.90 8.44 -9.46
N ALA A 90 9.99 8.48 -8.70
CA ALA A 90 10.10 7.80 -7.41
C ALA A 90 10.64 8.77 -6.37
N ASP A 91 9.87 8.99 -5.32
CA ASP A 91 10.26 9.79 -4.17
C ASP A 91 10.29 8.89 -2.93
N VAL A 92 11.45 8.76 -2.28
CA VAL A 92 11.64 7.94 -1.09
C VAL A 92 12.19 8.80 0.03
N THR A 93 11.48 8.83 1.15
CA THR A 93 11.90 9.50 2.38
C THR A 93 12.00 8.47 3.50
N GLN A 94 13.14 8.40 4.17
CA GLN A 94 13.37 7.52 5.31
C GLN A 94 13.96 8.32 6.46
N TYR A 95 13.23 8.42 7.55
CA TYR A 95 13.69 9.02 8.81
C TYR A 95 13.58 7.99 9.93
N THR A 96 14.66 7.81 10.66
CA THR A 96 14.71 6.97 11.87
C THR A 96 14.85 7.83 13.11
N SER A 97 14.22 7.42 14.21
CA SER A 97 14.20 8.21 15.43
C SER A 97 15.08 7.66 16.55
N THR A 98 14.57 6.79 17.39
CA THR A 98 15.20 6.45 18.69
C THR A 98 15.68 5.01 18.82
N PHE A 99 15.16 4.09 18.03
CA PHE A 99 15.53 2.67 18.13
C PHE A 99 16.48 2.25 17.00
N PRO A 100 17.45 1.37 17.26
CA PRO A 100 18.45 0.98 16.26
C PRO A 100 17.89 -0.09 15.29
N LEU A 101 16.77 0.17 14.62
CA LEU A 101 16.19 -0.70 13.62
C LEU A 101 16.31 -0.06 12.22
N SER A 102 16.92 -0.78 11.29
CA SER A 102 17.13 -0.31 9.93
C SER A 102 15.84 -0.30 9.13
N THR A 103 15.60 0.77 8.38
CA THR A 103 14.46 0.94 7.48
C THR A 103 14.87 0.55 6.06
N PHE A 104 13.98 -0.14 5.35
CA PHE A 104 14.21 -0.59 3.99
C PHE A 104 13.10 -0.16 3.04
N SER A 105 13.47 0.39 1.88
CA SER A 105 12.56 0.70 0.79
C SER A 105 13.09 0.19 -0.54
N GLN A 106 12.22 -0.43 -1.34
CA GLN A 106 12.52 -0.79 -2.72
C GLN A 106 11.40 -0.31 -3.66
N VAL A 107 11.77 0.46 -4.67
CA VAL A 107 10.87 0.93 -5.73
C VAL A 107 11.36 0.42 -7.08
N ASN A 108 10.53 -0.35 -7.78
CA ASN A 108 10.79 -0.87 -9.11
C ASN A 108 9.72 -0.39 -10.10
N GLN A 109 10.09 0.43 -11.07
CA GLN A 109 9.19 0.95 -12.10
C GLN A 109 9.70 0.54 -13.48
N SER A 110 8.98 -0.31 -14.19
CA SER A 110 9.37 -0.80 -15.53
C SER A 110 8.46 -0.31 -16.66
N GLY A 111 7.27 0.19 -16.34
CA GLY A 111 6.37 0.86 -17.27
C GLY A 111 6.72 2.35 -17.49
N SER A 112 5.79 3.11 -18.04
CA SER A 112 5.95 4.55 -18.27
C SER A 112 4.94 5.36 -17.46
N ASP A 113 5.31 6.60 -17.14
CA ASP A 113 4.45 7.55 -16.44
C ASP A 113 3.96 7.08 -15.07
N ASN A 114 4.74 6.24 -14.39
CA ASN A 114 4.43 5.76 -13.05
C ASN A 114 4.96 6.71 -11.97
N SER A 115 4.21 6.80 -10.87
CA SER A 115 4.57 7.57 -9.69
C SER A 115 4.60 6.69 -8.45
N ALA A 116 5.69 6.70 -7.70
CA ALA A 116 5.81 6.03 -6.41
C ALA A 116 6.30 7.01 -5.35
N THR A 117 5.59 7.09 -4.23
CA THR A 117 6.00 7.85 -3.04
C THR A 117 6.09 6.90 -1.87
N VAL A 118 7.21 6.89 -1.17
CA VAL A 118 7.43 6.09 0.03
C VAL A 118 7.97 6.98 1.14
N ASP A 119 7.17 7.17 2.17
CA ASP A 119 7.54 7.90 3.37
C ASP A 119 7.58 6.92 4.55
N GLN A 120 8.77 6.68 5.08
CA GLN A 120 9.03 5.85 6.24
C GLN A 120 9.62 6.74 7.35
N LEU A 121 8.78 7.06 8.32
CA LEU A 121 9.02 8.15 9.27
C LEU A 121 9.40 7.66 10.68
N ASP A 122 9.69 6.36 10.81
CA ASP A 122 10.09 5.74 12.07
C ASP A 122 10.95 4.49 11.82
N ASP A 123 11.31 3.75 12.87
CA ASP A 123 12.32 2.69 12.85
C ASP A 123 11.80 1.36 12.27
N GLY A 124 12.67 0.60 11.58
CA GLY A 124 12.40 -0.78 11.18
C GLY A 124 11.31 -0.98 10.13
N GLN A 125 10.93 0.05 9.42
CA GLN A 125 9.90 0.00 8.39
C GLN A 125 10.39 -0.73 7.13
N THR A 126 9.51 -1.47 6.47
CA THR A 126 9.83 -2.14 5.20
C THR A 126 8.77 -1.85 4.15
N SER A 127 9.18 -1.38 2.98
CA SER A 127 8.29 -1.09 1.86
C SER A 127 8.81 -1.64 0.54
N TYR A 128 7.92 -2.26 -0.22
CA TYR A 128 8.14 -2.69 -1.60
C TYR A 128 7.08 -2.09 -2.51
N VAL A 129 7.50 -1.42 -3.57
CA VAL A 129 6.61 -0.91 -4.63
C VAL A 129 7.09 -1.44 -5.96
N THR A 130 6.23 -2.14 -6.69
CA THR A 130 6.49 -2.61 -8.04
C THR A 130 5.41 -2.12 -8.98
N GLN A 131 5.77 -1.36 -10.00
CA GLN A 131 4.87 -0.87 -11.04
C GLN A 131 5.38 -1.34 -12.40
N SER A 132 4.73 -2.33 -12.98
CA SER A 132 5.18 -3.00 -14.20
C SER A 132 4.40 -2.60 -15.46
N SER A 133 3.31 -1.86 -15.30
CA SER A 133 2.53 -1.25 -16.38
C SER A 133 2.56 0.27 -16.34
N ASP A 134 1.78 0.96 -17.18
CA ASP A 134 1.86 2.40 -17.35
C ASP A 134 0.86 3.15 -16.45
N ASN A 135 1.17 4.42 -16.12
CA ASN A 135 0.28 5.36 -15.42
C ASN A 135 -0.18 4.91 -14.03
N ASN A 136 0.60 4.14 -13.31
CA ASN A 136 0.26 3.72 -11.96
C ASN A 136 0.72 4.73 -10.91
N THR A 137 -0.03 4.82 -9.82
CA THR A 137 0.35 5.61 -8.65
C THR A 137 0.36 4.72 -7.40
N ALA A 138 1.46 4.73 -6.67
CA ALA A 138 1.60 4.05 -5.40
C ALA A 138 2.06 5.05 -4.32
N VAL A 139 1.39 5.04 -3.19
CA VAL A 139 1.74 5.86 -2.01
C VAL A 139 1.85 4.95 -0.79
N VAL A 140 2.97 5.00 -0.11
CA VAL A 140 3.20 4.29 1.15
C VAL A 140 3.62 5.29 2.21
N THR A 141 2.93 5.32 3.33
CA THR A 141 3.31 6.09 4.51
C THR A 141 3.35 5.14 5.71
N GLN A 142 4.50 4.99 6.34
CA GLN A 142 4.70 4.18 7.53
C GLN A 142 5.29 5.04 8.63
N GLY A 143 4.63 5.06 9.79
CA GLY A 143 4.96 5.96 10.88
C GLY A 143 4.28 7.32 10.76
N ASP A 144 4.41 8.14 11.77
CA ASP A 144 3.85 9.51 11.82
C ASP A 144 4.87 10.50 12.37
N ALA A 145 5.31 11.45 11.54
CA ALA A 145 6.24 12.51 11.91
C ALA A 145 5.72 13.46 13.01
N THR A 146 4.42 13.46 13.28
CA THR A 146 3.79 14.36 14.26
C THR A 146 3.73 13.77 15.68
N LEU A 147 3.87 12.44 15.81
CA LEU A 147 3.77 11.72 17.09
C LEU A 147 5.14 11.54 17.77
N ALA A 148 6.11 12.29 17.40
CA ALA A 148 7.55 12.22 17.60
C ALA A 148 8.10 11.98 19.02
N LEU A 149 7.37 11.53 20.02
CA LEU A 149 7.94 11.20 21.34
C LEU A 149 7.14 10.20 22.20
N THR A 150 5.97 9.72 21.81
CA THR A 150 5.14 8.88 22.69
C THR A 150 4.45 7.68 22.05
N ASP A 151 4.29 7.62 20.73
CA ASP A 151 3.73 6.46 20.03
C ASP A 151 4.80 5.88 19.10
N GLU A 152 5.34 4.74 19.52
CA GLU A 152 6.37 4.03 18.78
C GLU A 152 5.72 3.33 17.59
N SER A 153 6.06 3.74 16.38
CA SER A 153 5.66 3.06 15.16
C SER A 153 6.87 2.34 14.57
N TRP A 154 6.93 1.02 14.70
CA TRP A 154 8.08 0.26 14.18
C TRP A 154 7.69 -1.09 13.60
N GLY A 155 8.51 -1.57 12.66
CA GLY A 155 8.37 -2.90 12.10
C GLY A 155 7.17 -3.08 11.17
N ASN A 156 6.59 -2.01 10.62
CA ASN A 156 5.51 -2.14 9.65
C ASN A 156 6.03 -2.59 8.29
N TYR A 157 5.23 -3.41 7.63
CA TYR A 157 5.52 -3.96 6.30
C TYR A 157 4.47 -3.54 5.29
N SER A 158 4.89 -3.06 4.13
CA SER A 158 4.00 -2.76 3.00
C SER A 158 4.54 -3.35 1.70
N SER A 159 3.66 -3.93 0.89
CA SER A 159 3.97 -4.39 -0.45
C SER A 159 2.88 -3.96 -1.43
N ILE A 160 3.22 -3.18 -2.44
CA ILE A 160 2.32 -2.77 -3.53
C ILE A 160 2.87 -3.32 -4.85
N ASN A 161 2.03 -4.05 -5.57
CA ASN A 161 2.31 -4.55 -6.91
C ASN A 161 1.21 -4.09 -7.87
N GLN A 162 1.57 -3.31 -8.88
CA GLN A 162 0.65 -2.79 -9.90
C GLN A 162 1.12 -3.23 -11.28
N GLY A 163 0.29 -4.03 -11.95
CA GLY A 163 0.59 -4.61 -13.26
C GLY A 163 -0.64 -4.63 -14.17
N GLY A 164 -0.58 -5.39 -15.27
CA GLY A 164 -1.69 -5.48 -16.22
C GLY A 164 -1.70 -4.32 -17.22
N ASP A 165 -2.87 -3.71 -17.45
CA ASP A 165 -3.04 -2.64 -18.45
C ASP A 165 -2.76 -1.23 -17.89
N GLY A 166 -2.62 -1.10 -16.56
CA GLY A 166 -2.18 0.13 -15.90
C GLY A 166 -3.27 1.05 -15.36
N SER A 167 -2.88 2.29 -15.06
CA SER A 167 -3.74 3.32 -14.44
C SER A 167 -4.27 2.94 -13.05
N HIS A 168 -3.52 2.17 -12.30
CA HIS A 168 -3.87 1.79 -10.93
C HIS A 168 -3.47 2.86 -9.91
N TYR A 169 -4.26 2.92 -8.85
CA TYR A 169 -3.94 3.70 -7.65
C TYR A 169 -3.89 2.81 -6.43
N ALA A 170 -2.81 2.90 -5.64
CA ALA A 170 -2.72 2.23 -4.35
C ALA A 170 -2.18 3.20 -3.29
N SER A 171 -2.80 3.18 -2.12
CA SER A 171 -2.35 3.95 -0.97
C SER A 171 -2.35 3.08 0.28
N VAL A 172 -1.22 3.06 0.97
CA VAL A 172 -1.02 2.35 2.24
C VAL A 172 -0.55 3.33 3.29
N TYR A 173 -1.28 3.38 4.40
CA TYR A 173 -0.92 4.15 5.60
C TYR A 173 -0.87 3.21 6.81
N GLN A 174 0.25 3.17 7.52
CA GLN A 174 0.45 2.29 8.68
C GLN A 174 1.09 3.06 9.84
N VAL A 175 0.43 3.07 10.99
CA VAL A 175 0.95 3.61 12.25
C VAL A 175 0.73 2.60 13.36
N GLY A 176 1.68 2.46 14.28
CA GLY A 176 1.74 1.44 15.32
C GLY A 176 2.77 0.36 14.99
N VAL A 177 2.71 -0.77 15.66
CA VAL A 177 3.78 -1.76 15.66
C VAL A 177 3.41 -3.01 14.85
N GLY A 178 4.27 -3.39 13.90
CA GLY A 178 4.16 -4.69 13.24
C GLY A 178 2.95 -4.85 12.31
N ASN A 179 2.36 -3.79 11.80
CA ASN A 179 1.29 -3.88 10.81
C ASN A 179 1.82 -4.38 9.47
N SER A 180 1.00 -5.15 8.77
CA SER A 180 1.35 -5.72 7.47
C SER A 180 0.29 -5.44 6.43
N SER A 181 0.66 -4.94 5.27
CA SER A 181 -0.25 -4.74 4.14
C SER A 181 0.30 -5.28 2.83
N THR A 182 -0.60 -5.80 2.01
CA THR A 182 -0.30 -6.24 0.65
C THR A 182 -1.39 -5.74 -0.29
N VAL A 183 -1.01 -5.07 -1.36
CA VAL A 183 -1.89 -4.62 -2.45
C VAL A 183 -1.38 -5.21 -3.76
N ASP A 184 -2.23 -5.97 -4.45
CA ASP A 184 -1.94 -6.54 -5.76
C ASP A 184 -3.03 -6.14 -6.76
N GLN A 185 -2.68 -5.32 -7.74
CA GLN A 185 -3.60 -4.78 -8.73
C GLN A 185 -3.17 -5.20 -10.15
N GLY A 186 -4.05 -5.92 -10.82
CA GLY A 186 -3.92 -6.31 -12.22
C GLY A 186 -5.13 -5.88 -13.04
N GLY A 187 -4.98 -5.76 -14.35
CA GLY A 187 -6.03 -5.27 -15.25
C GLY A 187 -5.93 -3.76 -15.47
N TYR A 188 -7.04 -3.01 -15.31
CA TYR A 188 -7.07 -1.59 -15.63
C TYR A 188 -7.80 -0.75 -14.58
N SER A 189 -7.22 0.40 -14.18
CA SER A 189 -7.90 1.44 -13.38
C SER A 189 -8.51 0.95 -12.06
N ASN A 190 -7.80 0.09 -11.32
CA ASN A 190 -8.25 -0.34 -10.00
C ASN A 190 -7.70 0.61 -8.91
N GLU A 191 -8.48 0.80 -7.84
CA GLU A 191 -8.13 1.63 -6.69
C GLU A 191 -8.08 0.80 -5.41
N ALA A 192 -7.03 0.95 -4.60
CA ALA A 192 -6.88 0.28 -3.32
C ALA A 192 -6.41 1.25 -2.23
N TYR A 193 -7.07 1.21 -1.07
CA TYR A 193 -6.71 1.97 0.10
C TYR A 193 -6.58 1.04 1.31
N VAL A 194 -5.46 1.13 2.01
CA VAL A 194 -5.22 0.43 3.28
C VAL A 194 -4.81 1.45 4.32
N TYR A 195 -5.56 1.50 5.41
CA TYR A 195 -5.28 2.35 6.56
C TYR A 195 -5.26 1.48 7.82
N GLN A 196 -4.11 1.41 8.49
CA GLN A 196 -3.91 0.62 9.70
C GLN A 196 -3.33 1.49 10.80
N THR A 197 -4.03 1.55 11.93
CA THR A 197 -3.53 2.12 13.18
C THR A 197 -3.74 1.09 14.30
N GLY A 198 -2.85 1.06 15.28
CA GLY A 198 -2.78 -0.01 16.28
C GLY A 198 -1.70 -1.03 15.92
N ASP A 199 -1.67 -2.16 16.60
CA ASP A 199 -0.57 -3.11 16.52
C ASP A 199 -0.97 -4.42 15.86
N GLY A 200 -0.07 -4.99 15.05
CA GLY A 200 -0.20 -6.34 14.52
C GLY A 200 -1.32 -6.55 13.49
N ASN A 201 -1.85 -5.51 12.88
CA ASN A 201 -2.92 -5.63 11.90
C ASN A 201 -2.42 -6.19 10.56
N GLY A 202 -3.24 -7.03 9.94
CA GLY A 202 -2.99 -7.59 8.62
C GLY A 202 -4.03 -7.16 7.59
N ALA A 203 -3.60 -6.60 6.45
CA ALA A 203 -4.50 -6.19 5.37
C ALA A 203 -4.05 -6.75 4.01
N SER A 204 -5.00 -7.18 3.20
CA SER A 204 -4.74 -7.64 1.83
C SER A 204 -5.82 -7.16 0.87
N VAL A 205 -5.41 -6.48 -0.20
CA VAL A 205 -6.30 -6.11 -1.31
C VAL A 205 -5.77 -6.74 -2.60
N THR A 206 -6.59 -7.57 -3.25
CA THR A 206 -6.27 -8.16 -4.55
C THR A 206 -7.36 -7.77 -5.54
N GLN A 207 -6.99 -7.08 -6.60
CA GLN A 207 -7.93 -6.63 -7.64
C GLN A 207 -7.46 -7.08 -9.01
N THR A 208 -8.33 -7.80 -9.72
CA THR A 208 -8.10 -8.21 -11.11
C THR A 208 -9.33 -7.86 -11.94
N GLY A 209 -9.12 -7.20 -13.07
CA GLY A 209 -10.22 -6.69 -13.89
C GLY A 209 -10.16 -5.17 -13.98
N SER A 210 -11.31 -4.47 -14.01
CA SER A 210 -11.30 -3.04 -14.29
C SER A 210 -12.16 -2.24 -13.33
N ASP A 211 -11.71 -1.03 -13.00
CA ASP A 211 -12.49 -0.05 -12.25
C ASP A 211 -13.04 -0.59 -10.91
N ASN A 212 -12.30 -1.48 -10.25
CA ASN A 212 -12.66 -1.96 -8.92
C ASN A 212 -12.05 -1.04 -7.85
N ALA A 213 -12.78 -0.83 -6.75
CA ALA A 213 -12.29 -0.09 -5.59
C ALA A 213 -12.40 -0.93 -4.32
N GLY A 214 -11.29 -1.01 -3.56
CA GLY A 214 -11.19 -1.76 -2.32
C GLY A 214 -10.58 -0.92 -1.19
N GLU A 215 -11.26 -0.83 -0.04
CA GLU A 215 -10.84 -0.02 1.09
C GLU A 215 -10.80 -0.85 2.37
N ILE A 216 -9.68 -0.81 3.08
CA ILE A 216 -9.50 -1.47 4.39
C ILE A 216 -9.10 -0.41 5.41
N TYR A 217 -9.85 -0.33 6.51
CA TYR A 217 -9.60 0.52 7.66
C TYR A 217 -9.53 -0.35 8.92
N GLN A 218 -8.39 -0.35 9.61
CA GLN A 218 -8.19 -1.09 10.86
C GLN A 218 -7.65 -0.13 11.94
N TYR A 219 -8.39 0.00 13.03
CA TYR A 219 -8.05 0.92 14.13
C TYR A 219 -7.74 0.22 15.46
N GLY A 220 -8.08 -1.06 15.59
CA GLY A 220 -7.76 -1.89 16.76
C GLY A 220 -6.45 -2.66 16.59
N ASP A 221 -6.20 -3.63 17.47
CA ASP A 221 -5.01 -4.48 17.45
C ASP A 221 -5.34 -5.88 16.91
N GLY A 222 -4.41 -6.47 16.16
CA GLY A 222 -4.50 -7.86 15.72
C GLY A 222 -5.58 -8.15 14.67
N GLY A 223 -6.18 -7.13 14.09
CA GLY A 223 -7.22 -7.28 13.07
C GLY A 223 -6.66 -7.89 11.76
N THR A 224 -7.49 -8.71 11.10
CA THR A 224 -7.18 -9.28 9.79
C THR A 224 -8.26 -8.95 8.78
N SER A 225 -7.91 -8.32 7.66
CA SER A 225 -8.85 -7.91 6.64
C SER A 225 -8.39 -8.31 5.23
N SER A 226 -9.30 -8.84 4.43
CA SER A 226 -9.01 -9.23 3.05
C SER A 226 -10.12 -8.78 2.10
N ILE A 227 -9.75 -8.17 0.99
CA ILE A 227 -10.62 -7.85 -0.13
C ILE A 227 -10.07 -8.49 -1.40
N THR A 228 -10.90 -9.27 -2.07
CA THR A 228 -10.59 -9.83 -3.40
C THR A 228 -11.68 -9.43 -4.38
N GLN A 229 -11.32 -8.71 -5.43
CA GLN A 229 -12.26 -8.27 -6.46
C GLN A 229 -11.81 -8.75 -7.85
N GLN A 230 -12.71 -9.45 -8.54
CA GLN A 230 -12.51 -9.91 -9.90
C GLN A 230 -13.69 -9.47 -10.75
N GLY A 231 -13.41 -8.82 -11.87
CA GLY A 231 -14.46 -8.31 -12.74
C GLY A 231 -14.41 -6.80 -12.86
N THR A 232 -15.57 -6.12 -12.86
CA THR A 232 -15.60 -4.70 -13.21
C THR A 232 -16.53 -3.92 -12.29
N LEU A 233 -16.11 -2.70 -11.89
CA LEU A 233 -16.92 -1.75 -11.11
C LEU A 233 -17.41 -2.31 -9.76
N ASN A 234 -16.69 -3.23 -9.14
CA ASN A 234 -17.01 -3.69 -7.79
C ASN A 234 -16.42 -2.73 -6.75
N TYR A 235 -17.15 -2.51 -5.66
CA TYR A 235 -16.71 -1.69 -4.54
C TYR A 235 -16.81 -2.47 -3.23
N ALA A 236 -15.73 -2.54 -2.47
CA ALA A 236 -15.65 -3.23 -1.20
C ALA A 236 -15.04 -2.36 -0.11
N VAL A 237 -15.64 -2.37 1.09
CA VAL A 237 -15.13 -1.66 2.27
C VAL A 237 -15.11 -2.60 3.47
N ASN A 238 -13.97 -2.69 4.15
CA ASN A 238 -13.81 -3.30 5.46
C ASN A 238 -13.41 -2.24 6.49
N GLU A 239 -14.17 -2.11 7.57
CA GLU A 239 -13.84 -1.26 8.71
C GLU A 239 -13.83 -2.11 10.00
N GLN A 240 -12.71 -2.13 10.71
CA GLN A 240 -12.50 -2.85 11.96
C GLN A 240 -12.00 -1.85 13.01
N THR A 241 -12.76 -1.66 14.09
CA THR A 241 -12.38 -0.76 15.20
C THR A 241 -12.13 -1.50 16.51
N GLY A 242 -12.55 -2.75 16.61
CA GLY A 242 -12.26 -3.63 17.72
C GLY A 242 -10.93 -4.39 17.54
N ASP A 243 -10.59 -5.17 18.56
CA ASP A 243 -9.37 -5.98 18.56
C ASP A 243 -9.65 -7.39 18.03
N ASN A 244 -8.66 -7.97 17.32
CA ASN A 244 -8.69 -9.33 16.80
C ASN A 244 -9.86 -9.65 15.87
N ASP A 245 -10.37 -8.67 15.16
CA ASP A 245 -11.43 -8.84 14.18
C ASP A 245 -10.92 -9.53 12.90
N SER A 246 -11.81 -10.27 12.25
CA SER A 246 -11.49 -10.93 10.98
C SER A 246 -12.56 -10.66 9.95
N SER A 247 -12.19 -10.14 8.79
CA SER A 247 -13.12 -9.85 7.71
C SER A 247 -12.59 -10.27 6.35
N SER A 248 -13.46 -10.85 5.54
CA SER A 248 -13.14 -11.22 4.16
C SER A 248 -14.27 -10.84 3.21
N ILE A 249 -13.96 -10.09 2.16
CA ILE A 249 -14.88 -9.78 1.07
C ILE A 249 -14.35 -10.35 -0.24
N SER A 250 -15.18 -11.10 -0.95
CA SER A 250 -14.89 -11.62 -2.27
C SER A 250 -16.00 -11.23 -3.26
N GLN A 251 -15.66 -10.46 -4.28
CA GLN A 251 -16.58 -10.02 -5.31
C GLN A 251 -16.13 -10.50 -6.69
N THR A 252 -16.99 -11.22 -7.38
CA THR A 252 -16.77 -11.66 -8.76
C THR A 252 -17.94 -11.24 -9.63
N GLY A 253 -17.68 -10.48 -10.70
CA GLY A 253 -18.74 -10.04 -11.59
C GLY A 253 -18.72 -8.53 -11.86
N TYR A 254 -19.91 -7.91 -11.84
CA TYR A 254 -20.06 -6.53 -12.26
C TYR A 254 -20.91 -5.69 -11.28
N GLY A 255 -20.37 -4.57 -10.85
CA GLY A 255 -21.10 -3.49 -10.16
C GLY A 255 -21.65 -3.88 -8.79
N SER A 256 -21.00 -4.77 -8.06
CA SER A 256 -21.42 -5.19 -6.72
C SER A 256 -20.82 -4.31 -5.62
N TYR A 257 -21.58 -4.13 -4.55
CA TYR A 257 -21.16 -3.44 -3.32
C TYR A 257 -21.11 -4.40 -2.14
N ALA A 258 -20.04 -4.39 -1.38
CA ALA A 258 -19.93 -5.09 -0.10
C ALA A 258 -19.32 -4.19 0.97
N GLY A 259 -20.00 -4.04 2.10
CA GLY A 259 -19.50 -3.33 3.27
C GLY A 259 -19.51 -4.23 4.51
N VAL A 260 -18.42 -4.23 5.27
CA VAL A 260 -18.31 -4.88 6.57
C VAL A 260 -17.81 -3.86 7.57
N GLY A 261 -18.56 -3.69 8.69
CA GLY A 261 -18.15 -2.90 9.85
C GLY A 261 -18.14 -3.77 11.10
N GLN A 262 -16.99 -3.88 11.76
CA GLN A 262 -16.80 -4.62 13.01
C GLN A 262 -16.35 -3.62 14.09
N TYR A 263 -17.18 -3.41 15.09
CA TYR A 263 -16.99 -2.37 16.11
C TYR A 263 -16.77 -2.94 17.52
N GLY A 264 -17.02 -4.22 17.71
CA GLY A 264 -16.67 -4.98 18.91
C GLY A 264 -15.40 -5.79 18.71
N ASP A 265 -15.03 -6.61 19.68
CA ASP A 265 -13.81 -7.40 19.62
C ASP A 265 -14.10 -8.84 19.15
N ASN A 266 -13.13 -9.48 18.50
CA ASN A 266 -13.18 -10.87 18.04
C ASN A 266 -14.35 -11.18 17.08
N ASP A 267 -14.79 -10.20 16.32
CA ASP A 267 -15.84 -10.38 15.34
C ASP A 267 -15.30 -11.05 14.05
N SER A 268 -16.14 -11.84 13.39
CA SER A 268 -15.80 -12.49 12.14
C SER A 268 -16.85 -12.27 11.07
N SER A 269 -16.45 -11.87 9.87
CA SER A 269 -17.36 -11.64 8.75
C SER A 269 -16.81 -12.18 7.43
N THR A 270 -17.67 -12.83 6.65
CA THR A 270 -17.37 -13.23 5.29
C THR A 270 -18.49 -12.81 4.35
N VAL A 271 -18.15 -12.09 3.29
CA VAL A 271 -19.08 -11.70 2.24
C VAL A 271 -18.58 -12.22 0.90
N THR A 272 -19.41 -13.02 0.23
CA THR A 272 -19.14 -13.52 -1.11
C THR A 272 -20.25 -13.05 -2.06
N GLN A 273 -19.90 -12.38 -3.13
CA GLN A 273 -20.84 -11.90 -4.15
C GLN A 273 -20.40 -12.33 -5.53
N SER A 274 -21.30 -12.99 -6.26
CA SER A 274 -21.06 -13.39 -7.63
C SER A 274 -22.21 -12.98 -8.55
N GLY A 275 -21.89 -12.41 -9.72
CA GLY A 275 -22.89 -11.99 -10.71
C GLY A 275 -22.99 -10.48 -10.88
N LEU A 276 -24.22 -9.93 -10.89
CA LEU A 276 -24.45 -8.54 -11.27
C LEU A 276 -25.12 -7.76 -10.14
N SER A 277 -24.57 -6.59 -9.81
CA SER A 277 -25.21 -5.56 -8.94
C SER A 277 -25.72 -6.11 -7.59
N GLN A 278 -24.93 -6.93 -6.94
CA GLN A 278 -25.22 -7.42 -5.60
C GLN A 278 -24.94 -6.32 -4.56
N TYR A 279 -25.69 -6.33 -3.47
CA TYR A 279 -25.47 -5.44 -2.34
C TYR A 279 -25.43 -6.23 -1.03
N ALA A 280 -24.35 -6.11 -0.26
CA ALA A 280 -24.22 -6.68 1.06
C ALA A 280 -23.71 -5.64 2.06
N LEU A 281 -24.33 -5.60 3.23
CA LEU A 281 -23.87 -4.80 4.35
C LEU A 281 -23.95 -5.63 5.63
N VAL A 282 -22.82 -5.77 6.32
CA VAL A 282 -22.70 -6.45 7.60
C VAL A 282 -22.18 -5.46 8.64
N LEU A 283 -22.89 -5.31 9.75
CA LEU A 283 -22.51 -4.45 10.87
C LEU A 283 -22.54 -5.26 12.16
N GLN A 284 -21.42 -5.34 12.88
CA GLN A 284 -21.28 -6.05 14.14
C GLN A 284 -20.83 -5.07 15.23
N TYR A 285 -21.71 -4.81 16.22
CA TYR A 285 -21.48 -3.85 17.30
C TYR A 285 -21.10 -4.48 18.63
N GLY A 286 -21.52 -5.72 18.86
CA GLY A 286 -21.11 -6.50 20.03
C GLY A 286 -19.86 -7.32 19.70
N SER A 287 -19.33 -8.05 20.66
CA SER A 287 -18.14 -8.88 20.51
C SER A 287 -18.49 -10.34 20.23
N ASP A 288 -17.51 -11.10 19.69
CA ASP A 288 -17.62 -12.52 19.38
C ASP A 288 -18.76 -12.87 18.37
N ASN A 289 -19.09 -11.97 17.46
CA ASN A 289 -20.12 -12.19 16.47
C ASN A 289 -19.56 -12.84 15.20
N GLY A 290 -20.38 -13.69 14.58
CA GLY A 290 -20.06 -14.32 13.29
C GLY A 290 -21.10 -13.98 12.22
N SER A 291 -20.70 -13.60 11.02
CA SER A 291 -21.57 -13.36 9.89
C SER A 291 -21.06 -13.96 8.59
N THR A 292 -21.96 -14.58 7.85
CA THR A 292 -21.66 -15.05 6.47
C THR A 292 -22.76 -14.58 5.54
N VAL A 293 -22.39 -13.92 4.44
CA VAL A 293 -23.29 -13.52 3.36
C VAL A 293 -22.79 -14.11 2.05
N ASP A 294 -23.62 -14.90 1.39
CA ASP A 294 -23.35 -15.48 0.06
C ASP A 294 -24.45 -15.09 -0.92
N GLN A 295 -24.11 -14.30 -1.92
CA GLN A 295 -25.05 -13.82 -2.93
C GLN A 295 -24.62 -14.22 -4.34
N SER A 296 -25.53 -14.83 -5.08
CA SER A 296 -25.31 -15.19 -6.48
C SER A 296 -26.48 -14.77 -7.37
N GLY A 297 -26.19 -14.31 -8.59
CA GLY A 297 -27.20 -13.93 -9.58
C GLY A 297 -27.27 -12.42 -9.81
N VAL A 298 -28.46 -11.80 -9.70
CA VAL A 298 -28.66 -10.40 -10.10
C VAL A 298 -29.40 -9.60 -9.02
N GLY A 299 -28.81 -8.50 -8.58
CA GLY A 299 -29.49 -7.47 -7.76
C GLY A 299 -29.97 -7.94 -6.40
N ASN A 300 -29.37 -8.97 -5.81
CA ASN A 300 -29.74 -9.38 -4.44
C ASN A 300 -29.22 -8.41 -3.41
N GLN A 301 -29.95 -8.25 -2.31
CA GLN A 301 -29.60 -7.36 -1.21
C GLN A 301 -29.61 -8.10 0.12
N ALA A 302 -28.53 -7.99 0.90
CA ALA A 302 -28.41 -8.55 2.23
C ALA A 302 -27.99 -7.50 3.24
N PHE A 303 -28.72 -7.41 4.34
CA PHE A 303 -28.40 -6.54 5.46
C PHE A 303 -28.33 -7.39 6.72
N VAL A 304 -27.18 -7.37 7.39
CA VAL A 304 -26.96 -8.08 8.66
C VAL A 304 -26.52 -7.05 9.69
N THR A 305 -27.22 -6.99 10.83
CA THR A 305 -26.82 -6.15 11.96
C THR A 305 -26.87 -6.98 13.22
N GLN A 306 -25.77 -7.03 13.97
CA GLN A 306 -25.63 -7.76 15.22
C GLN A 306 -25.26 -6.75 16.33
N TYR A 307 -26.18 -6.54 17.28
CA TYR A 307 -26.04 -5.54 18.35
C TYR A 307 -25.48 -6.12 19.66
N SER A 308 -25.72 -7.41 19.91
CA SER A 308 -25.26 -8.09 21.12
C SER A 308 -24.11 -9.05 20.83
N ASN A 309 -23.55 -9.61 21.89
CA ASN A 309 -22.39 -10.49 21.78
C ASN A 309 -22.78 -11.93 21.39
N GLY A 310 -21.88 -12.63 20.71
CA GLY A 310 -22.00 -14.05 20.45
C GLY A 310 -23.06 -14.43 19.43
N ASN A 311 -23.47 -13.53 18.58
CA ASN A 311 -24.46 -13.80 17.54
C ASN A 311 -23.83 -14.53 16.36
N SER A 312 -24.63 -15.32 15.67
CA SER A 312 -24.23 -15.95 14.41
C SER A 312 -25.31 -15.79 13.36
N SER A 313 -24.95 -15.30 12.19
CA SER A 313 -25.86 -15.13 11.06
C SER A 313 -25.30 -15.77 9.79
N ALA A 314 -26.22 -16.30 8.97
CA ALA A 314 -25.91 -16.79 7.64
C ALA A 314 -27.01 -16.38 6.67
N VAL A 315 -26.65 -15.67 5.60
CA VAL A 315 -27.54 -15.28 4.52
C VAL A 315 -27.05 -15.89 3.22
N THR A 316 -27.89 -16.70 2.57
CA THR A 316 -27.59 -17.23 1.25
C THR A 316 -28.71 -16.81 0.29
N GLN A 317 -28.37 -16.12 -0.78
CA GLN A 317 -29.31 -15.65 -1.80
C GLN A 317 -28.85 -16.09 -3.19
N SER A 318 -29.73 -16.76 -3.90
CA SER A 318 -29.50 -17.13 -5.28
C SER A 318 -30.67 -16.66 -6.17
N GLY A 319 -30.39 -16.33 -7.44
CA GLY A 319 -31.40 -15.81 -8.36
C GLY A 319 -31.40 -14.30 -8.47
N ALA A 320 -32.55 -13.66 -8.50
CA ALA A 320 -32.62 -12.23 -8.78
C ALA A 320 -33.53 -11.48 -7.78
N TYR A 321 -33.06 -10.29 -7.38
CA TYR A 321 -33.77 -9.29 -6.59
C TYR A 321 -34.29 -9.79 -5.23
N ASN A 322 -33.60 -10.75 -4.62
CA ASN A 322 -33.93 -11.19 -3.27
C ASN A 322 -33.45 -10.15 -2.23
N ILE A 323 -34.22 -9.98 -1.17
CA ILE A 323 -33.86 -9.08 -0.05
C ILE A 323 -33.86 -9.89 1.24
N ALA A 324 -32.78 -9.83 2.00
CA ALA A 324 -32.66 -10.43 3.32
C ALA A 324 -32.27 -9.37 4.36
N ASN A 325 -32.96 -9.35 5.48
CA ASN A 325 -32.65 -8.49 6.64
C ASN A 325 -32.51 -9.38 7.87
N VAL A 326 -31.37 -9.32 8.52
CA VAL A 326 -31.08 -10.01 9.80
C VAL A 326 -30.74 -8.95 10.84
N ALA A 327 -31.41 -8.97 11.99
CA ALA A 327 -31.09 -8.12 13.15
C ALA A 327 -31.08 -8.98 14.41
N GLN A 328 -29.98 -8.97 15.18
CA GLN A 328 -29.75 -9.80 16.36
C GLN A 328 -29.17 -8.99 17.52
#